data_b173d09de4e575251d6dd52cd949237b
#
_entry.id   b173d09de4e575251d6dd52cd949237b
#
_cell.length_a   1.000
_cell.length_b   1.000
_cell.length_c   1.000
_cell.angle_alpha   90.00
_cell.angle_beta   90.00
_cell.angle_gamma   90.00
#
_symmetry.space_group_name_H-M   'P 1'
#
loop_
_entity.id
_entity.type
_entity.pdbx_description
1 polymer ?
#
loop_
_entity_poly.entity_id
_entity_poly.type
_entity_poly.pdbx_seq_one_letter_code
_entity_poly.pdbx_strand_id
1 'polypeptide(L)'
;MRDKLTPRGKERREQLITCAARLFAERGYHPTSVADIVAALGVGKGVFYWYFASKEELLTELLKSSNHELRKRQQQAIGDEVDPVRRIELGIRGSLDWFHAHREYFAIIQFAATDETFAPVLARNREISIADTIRHLKDGIVEGSIRDGDPEMLAQAIHGVVAELTRAYLVERDEPVATVADLAVAFCLQGLRG
;
A
#
# COMPACT_ATOMS: atom_id res chain seq x y z
N MET A 1 -17.60 -20.41 5.96
CA MET A 1 -17.78 -20.43 4.50
C MET A 1 -18.70 -19.25 4.16
N ARG A 2 -18.15 -18.05 3.97
CA ARG A 2 -18.94 -16.89 3.53
C ARG A 2 -19.08 -17.04 2.01
N ASP A 3 -20.29 -17.40 1.56
CA ASP A 3 -20.63 -17.58 0.15
C ASP A 3 -20.29 -16.33 -0.68
N LYS A 4 -20.05 -16.54 -1.99
CA LYS A 4 -19.71 -15.49 -2.94
C LYS A 4 -20.73 -14.34 -2.84
N LEU A 5 -20.27 -13.19 -2.34
CA LEU A 5 -21.09 -11.98 -2.29
C LEU A 5 -21.65 -11.66 -3.69
N THR A 6 -22.90 -11.25 -3.75
CA THR A 6 -23.50 -10.69 -4.97
C THR A 6 -22.75 -9.38 -5.36
N PRO A 7 -22.85 -8.90 -6.61
CA PRO A 7 -22.25 -7.63 -7.01
C PRO A 7 -22.62 -6.46 -6.07
N ARG A 8 -23.89 -6.36 -5.70
CA ARG A 8 -24.39 -5.37 -4.74
C ARG A 8 -23.82 -5.57 -3.32
N GLY A 9 -23.57 -6.81 -2.92
CA GLY A 9 -22.94 -7.12 -1.63
C GLY A 9 -21.46 -6.70 -1.61
N LYS A 10 -20.72 -6.92 -2.71
CA LYS A 10 -19.34 -6.46 -2.84
C LYS A 10 -19.26 -4.93 -2.78
N GLU A 11 -20.10 -4.24 -3.53
CA GLU A 11 -20.19 -2.78 -3.52
C GLU A 11 -20.47 -2.24 -2.11
N ARG A 12 -21.40 -2.83 -1.38
CA ARG A 12 -21.72 -2.42 0.00
C ARG A 12 -20.55 -2.64 0.95
N ARG A 13 -19.82 -3.75 0.78
CA ARG A 13 -18.63 -4.03 1.57
C ARG A 13 -17.53 -2.99 1.31
N GLU A 14 -17.31 -2.61 0.06
CA GLU A 14 -16.35 -1.57 -0.32
C GLU A 14 -16.75 -0.20 0.21
N GLN A 15 -18.03 0.16 0.17
CA GLN A 15 -18.54 1.40 0.76
C GLN A 15 -18.24 1.48 2.26
N LEU A 16 -18.37 0.37 3.01
CA LEU A 16 -18.02 0.32 4.43
C LEU A 16 -16.51 0.52 4.63
N ILE A 17 -15.66 -0.12 3.84
CA ILE A 17 -14.20 0.03 3.91
C ILE A 17 -13.79 1.47 3.61
N THR A 18 -14.28 2.05 2.50
CA THR A 18 -13.94 3.42 2.09
C THR A 18 -14.41 4.46 3.13
N CYS A 19 -15.63 4.30 3.64
CA CYS A 19 -16.15 5.19 4.68
C CYS A 19 -15.32 5.10 5.97
N ALA A 20 -14.95 3.89 6.38
CA ALA A 20 -14.11 3.69 7.55
C ALA A 20 -12.69 4.27 7.36
N ALA A 21 -12.07 4.08 6.18
CA ALA A 21 -10.78 4.66 5.86
C ALA A 21 -10.78 6.18 6.05
N ARG A 22 -11.78 6.86 5.48
CA ARG A 22 -11.95 8.31 5.65
C ARG A 22 -12.11 8.71 7.12
N LEU A 23 -12.98 8.04 7.87
CA LEU A 23 -13.20 8.36 9.28
C LEU A 23 -11.97 8.08 10.15
N PHE A 24 -11.23 7.00 9.88
CA PHE A 24 -9.99 6.68 10.58
C PHE A 24 -8.90 7.72 10.31
N ALA A 25 -8.80 8.21 9.08
CA ALA A 25 -7.86 9.27 8.73
C ALA A 25 -8.22 10.62 9.37
N GLU A 26 -9.52 10.98 9.38
CA GLU A 26 -10.01 12.26 9.92
C GLU A 26 -9.97 12.33 11.46
N ARG A 27 -10.31 11.23 12.14
CA ARG A 27 -10.59 11.21 13.58
C ARG A 27 -9.70 10.27 14.38
N GLY A 28 -8.94 9.42 13.69
CA GLY A 28 -8.19 8.31 14.27
C GLY A 28 -9.02 7.03 14.42
N TYR A 29 -8.31 5.91 14.55
CA TYR A 29 -8.95 4.59 14.67
C TYR A 29 -9.73 4.43 15.98
N HIS A 30 -9.13 4.73 17.14
CA HIS A 30 -9.76 4.51 18.44
C HIS A 30 -11.04 5.32 18.64
N PRO A 31 -11.09 6.63 18.32
CA PRO A 31 -12.28 7.44 18.50
C PRO A 31 -13.43 7.07 17.54
N THR A 32 -13.14 6.42 16.41
CA THR A 32 -14.15 6.04 15.43
C THR A 32 -14.84 4.74 15.82
N SER A 33 -16.14 4.77 16.04
CA SER A 33 -16.95 3.59 16.37
C SER A 33 -17.63 2.97 15.15
N VAL A 34 -18.08 1.72 15.26
CA VAL A 34 -18.95 1.08 14.26
C VAL A 34 -20.22 1.90 14.03
N ALA A 35 -20.75 2.55 15.10
CA ALA A 35 -21.93 3.40 14.99
C ALA A 35 -21.67 4.62 14.07
N ASP A 36 -20.49 5.23 14.15
CA ASP A 36 -20.12 6.36 13.31
C ASP A 36 -20.02 5.96 11.84
N ILE A 37 -19.39 4.79 11.56
CA ILE A 37 -19.25 4.27 10.20
C ILE A 37 -20.60 4.03 9.54
N VAL A 38 -21.52 3.33 10.24
CA VAL A 38 -22.84 3.02 9.67
C VAL A 38 -23.73 4.25 9.57
N ALA A 39 -23.63 5.19 10.53
CA ALA A 39 -24.35 6.45 10.48
C ALA A 39 -23.93 7.32 9.28
N ALA A 40 -22.61 7.38 8.98
CA ALA A 40 -22.08 8.10 7.83
C ALA A 40 -22.57 7.53 6.49
N LEU A 41 -22.93 6.24 6.44
CA LEU A 41 -23.48 5.58 5.26
C LEU A 41 -25.02 5.52 5.23
N GLY A 42 -25.68 6.00 6.29
CA GLY A 42 -27.14 5.92 6.41
C GLY A 42 -27.69 4.49 6.50
N VAL A 43 -26.92 3.56 7.13
CA VAL A 43 -27.32 2.16 7.28
C VAL A 43 -27.33 1.71 8.75
N GLY A 44 -28.02 0.61 9.04
CA GLY A 44 -28.07 0.06 10.40
C GLY A 44 -26.81 -0.78 10.75
N LYS A 45 -26.52 -0.93 12.07
CA LYS A 45 -25.41 -1.75 12.57
C LYS A 45 -25.44 -3.21 12.07
N GLY A 46 -26.61 -3.78 11.83
CA GLY A 46 -26.76 -5.13 11.28
C GLY A 46 -26.08 -5.28 9.89
N VAL A 47 -26.06 -4.21 9.07
CA VAL A 47 -25.36 -4.20 7.79
C VAL A 47 -23.86 -4.34 7.97
N PHE A 48 -23.27 -3.64 8.96
CA PHE A 48 -21.86 -3.77 9.28
C PHE A 48 -21.50 -5.21 9.68
N TYR A 49 -22.24 -5.76 10.67
CA TYR A 49 -21.94 -7.08 11.21
C TYR A 49 -22.23 -8.23 10.24
N TRP A 50 -22.97 -7.97 9.18
CA TRP A 50 -23.09 -8.90 8.05
C TRP A 50 -21.77 -9.11 7.31
N TYR A 51 -20.95 -8.04 7.18
CA TYR A 51 -19.69 -8.07 6.43
C TYR A 51 -18.46 -8.27 7.30
N PHE A 52 -18.44 -7.69 8.49
CA PHE A 52 -17.29 -7.68 9.39
C PHE A 52 -17.73 -8.05 10.81
N ALA A 53 -17.00 -8.96 11.44
CA ALA A 53 -17.29 -9.35 12.82
C ALA A 53 -16.92 -8.22 13.81
N SER A 54 -15.95 -7.37 13.45
CA SER A 54 -15.47 -6.29 14.30
C SER A 54 -14.83 -5.14 13.48
N LYS A 55 -14.54 -4.03 14.16
CA LYS A 55 -13.80 -2.89 13.58
C LYS A 55 -12.37 -3.28 13.22
N GLU A 56 -11.75 -4.17 13.98
CA GLU A 56 -10.44 -4.74 13.75
C GLU A 56 -10.40 -5.58 12.46
N GLU A 57 -11.42 -6.42 12.23
CA GLU A 57 -11.56 -7.17 10.97
C GLU A 57 -11.68 -6.22 9.77
N LEU A 58 -12.49 -5.16 9.91
CA LEU A 58 -12.64 -4.16 8.85
C LEU A 58 -11.30 -3.47 8.56
N LEU A 59 -10.54 -3.03 9.57
CA LEU A 59 -9.23 -2.40 9.36
C LEU A 59 -8.23 -3.39 8.74
N THR A 60 -8.22 -4.65 9.18
CA THR A 60 -7.39 -5.70 8.57
C THR A 60 -7.70 -5.85 7.07
N GLU A 61 -8.97 -5.85 6.70
CA GLU A 61 -9.38 -5.94 5.29
C GLU A 61 -9.06 -4.66 4.50
N LEU A 62 -9.16 -3.50 5.12
CA LEU A 62 -8.70 -2.23 4.52
C LEU A 62 -7.21 -2.28 4.22
N LEU A 63 -6.37 -2.72 5.16
CA LEU A 63 -4.92 -2.85 4.96
C LEU A 63 -4.56 -3.82 3.83
N LYS A 64 -5.30 -4.94 3.71
CA LYS A 64 -5.10 -5.91 2.62
C LYS A 64 -5.52 -5.34 1.26
N SER A 65 -6.70 -4.74 1.18
CA SER A 65 -7.25 -4.21 -0.08
C SER A 65 -6.40 -3.05 -0.60
N SER A 66 -5.96 -2.15 0.27
CA SER A 66 -5.09 -1.04 -0.13
C SER A 66 -3.71 -1.51 -0.60
N ASN A 67 -3.11 -2.53 0.04
CA ASN A 67 -1.88 -3.12 -0.49
C ASN A 67 -2.10 -3.79 -1.85
N HIS A 68 -3.24 -4.44 -2.06
CA HIS A 68 -3.58 -5.01 -3.37
C HIS A 68 -3.71 -3.92 -4.44
N GLU A 69 -4.33 -2.80 -4.11
CA GLU A 69 -4.50 -1.66 -5.02
C GLU A 69 -3.16 -0.97 -5.35
N LEU A 70 -2.30 -0.76 -4.35
CA LEU A 70 -0.94 -0.27 -4.55
C LEU A 70 -0.18 -1.16 -5.54
N ARG A 71 -0.18 -2.48 -5.33
CA ARG A 71 0.50 -3.43 -6.23
C ARG A 71 -0.10 -3.45 -7.63
N LYS A 72 -1.42 -3.33 -7.74
CA LYS A 72 -2.12 -3.20 -9.03
C LYS A 72 -1.67 -1.93 -9.76
N ARG A 73 -1.53 -0.81 -9.06
CA ARG A 73 -1.02 0.45 -9.63
C ARG A 73 0.42 0.30 -10.12
N GLN A 74 1.28 -0.36 -9.33
CA GLN A 74 2.66 -0.67 -9.76
C GLN A 74 2.68 -1.53 -11.02
N GLN A 75 1.90 -2.60 -11.06
CA GLN A 75 1.81 -3.48 -12.25
C GLN A 75 1.28 -2.75 -13.48
N GLN A 76 0.32 -1.85 -13.32
CA GLN A 76 -0.19 -1.01 -14.42
C GLN A 76 0.88 -0.03 -14.93
N ALA A 77 1.69 0.54 -14.03
CA ALA A 77 2.78 1.43 -14.39
C ALA A 77 3.89 0.68 -15.13
N ILE A 78 4.19 -0.56 -14.71
CA ILE A 78 5.19 -1.42 -15.36
C ILE A 78 4.69 -1.90 -16.75
N GLY A 79 3.41 -2.30 -16.86
CA GLY A 79 2.84 -2.80 -18.10
C GLY A 79 3.63 -3.97 -18.70
N ASP A 80 3.96 -3.87 -19.99
CA ASP A 80 4.72 -4.87 -20.74
C ASP A 80 6.22 -4.53 -20.82
N GLU A 81 6.74 -3.69 -19.91
CA GLU A 81 8.15 -3.33 -19.88
C GLU A 81 9.05 -4.55 -19.66
N VAL A 82 10.09 -4.71 -20.47
CA VAL A 82 10.98 -5.86 -20.44
C VAL A 82 12.28 -5.58 -19.68
N ASP A 83 12.77 -4.33 -19.69
CA ASP A 83 14.00 -3.94 -18.98
C ASP A 83 13.79 -4.00 -17.45
N PRO A 84 14.53 -4.83 -16.72
CA PRO A 84 14.37 -4.98 -15.25
C PRO A 84 14.61 -3.68 -14.49
N VAL A 85 15.58 -2.86 -14.92
CA VAL A 85 15.89 -1.58 -14.28
C VAL A 85 14.73 -0.61 -14.48
N ARG A 86 14.16 -0.56 -15.67
CA ARG A 86 13.00 0.27 -15.98
C ARG A 86 11.75 -0.20 -15.25
N ARG A 87 11.55 -1.51 -15.09
CA ARG A 87 10.45 -2.05 -14.25
C ARG A 87 10.54 -1.58 -12.80
N ILE A 88 11.75 -1.56 -12.22
CA ILE A 88 11.97 -1.03 -10.86
C ILE A 88 11.65 0.46 -10.80
N GLU A 89 12.13 1.25 -11.75
CA GLU A 89 11.81 2.67 -11.85
C GLU A 89 10.29 2.91 -11.89
N LEU A 90 9.59 2.25 -12.80
CA LEU A 90 8.15 2.39 -12.99
C LEU A 90 7.37 1.93 -11.73
N GLY A 91 7.84 0.88 -11.05
CA GLY A 91 7.28 0.42 -9.79
C GLY A 91 7.42 1.45 -8.66
N ILE A 92 8.59 2.12 -8.55
CA ILE A 92 8.82 3.20 -7.59
C ILE A 92 7.88 4.37 -7.88
N ARG A 93 7.80 4.83 -9.13
CA ARG A 93 6.92 5.93 -9.53
C ARG A 93 5.45 5.58 -9.26
N GLY A 94 5.00 4.39 -9.65
CA GLY A 94 3.64 3.92 -9.40
C GLY A 94 3.28 3.85 -7.92
N SER A 95 4.24 3.52 -7.04
CA SER A 95 4.06 3.54 -5.58
C SER A 95 3.84 4.95 -5.07
N LEU A 96 4.70 5.88 -5.44
CA LEU A 96 4.65 7.28 -4.98
C LEU A 96 3.39 7.98 -5.50
N ASP A 97 3.00 7.75 -6.75
CA ASP A 97 1.72 8.22 -7.30
C ASP A 97 0.53 7.71 -6.50
N TRP A 98 0.54 6.43 -6.14
CA TRP A 98 -0.54 5.84 -5.36
C TRP A 98 -0.62 6.44 -3.96
N PHE A 99 0.49 6.56 -3.24
CA PHE A 99 0.53 7.19 -1.92
C PHE A 99 0.16 8.68 -1.96
N HIS A 100 0.53 9.39 -3.01
CA HIS A 100 0.11 10.77 -3.20
C HIS A 100 -1.41 10.90 -3.36
N ALA A 101 -2.04 9.99 -4.10
CA ALA A 101 -3.49 9.96 -4.30
C ALA A 101 -4.26 9.44 -3.05
N HIS A 102 -3.59 8.73 -2.13
CA HIS A 102 -4.21 8.08 -0.97
C HIS A 102 -3.44 8.43 0.33
N ARG A 103 -3.20 9.71 0.57
CA ARG A 103 -2.44 10.20 1.74
C ARG A 103 -3.04 9.77 3.07
N GLU A 104 -4.36 9.71 3.14
CA GLU A 104 -5.10 9.23 4.30
C GLU A 104 -4.71 7.80 4.72
N TYR A 105 -4.34 6.97 3.76
CA TYR A 105 -3.92 5.60 4.02
C TYR A 105 -2.59 5.53 4.77
N PHE A 106 -1.70 6.50 4.56
CA PHE A 106 -0.42 6.54 5.26
C PHE A 106 -0.60 6.69 6.77
N ALA A 107 -1.51 7.56 7.22
CA ALA A 107 -1.84 7.72 8.64
C ALA A 107 -2.39 6.42 9.25
N ILE A 108 -3.20 5.69 8.46
CA ILE A 108 -3.76 4.39 8.88
C ILE A 108 -2.65 3.34 9.03
N ILE A 109 -1.69 3.28 8.09
CA ILE A 109 -0.53 2.38 8.20
C ILE A 109 0.31 2.74 9.44
N GLN A 110 0.58 4.01 9.68
CA GLN A 110 1.36 4.45 10.83
C GLN A 110 0.69 4.04 12.15
N PHE A 111 -0.60 4.25 12.27
CA PHE A 111 -1.36 3.77 13.42
C PHE A 111 -1.24 2.23 13.55
N ALA A 112 -1.54 1.50 12.48
CA ALA A 112 -1.51 0.04 12.49
C ALA A 112 -0.12 -0.53 12.83
N ALA A 113 0.96 0.19 12.50
CA ALA A 113 2.33 -0.21 12.84
C ALA A 113 2.65 -0.12 14.34
N THR A 114 1.85 0.62 15.12
CA THR A 114 2.01 0.75 16.57
C THR A 114 1.13 -0.21 17.37
N ASP A 115 0.27 -0.99 16.71
CA ASP A 115 -0.70 -1.89 17.33
C ASP A 115 -0.41 -3.34 16.94
N GLU A 116 -0.11 -4.18 17.94
CA GLU A 116 0.26 -5.60 17.73
C GLU A 116 -0.83 -6.41 17.00
N THR A 117 -2.10 -5.98 17.10
CA THR A 117 -3.22 -6.63 16.40
C THR A 117 -3.05 -6.64 14.89
N PHE A 118 -2.43 -5.58 14.34
CA PHE A 118 -2.26 -5.40 12.90
C PHE A 118 -0.86 -5.78 12.38
N ALA A 119 0.09 -6.05 13.27
CA ALA A 119 1.46 -6.44 12.89
C ALA A 119 1.49 -7.62 11.91
N PRO A 120 0.71 -8.71 12.05
CA PRO A 120 0.74 -9.82 11.10
C PRO A 120 0.29 -9.44 9.68
N VAL A 121 -0.73 -8.60 9.53
CA VAL A 121 -1.19 -8.17 8.19
C VAL A 121 -0.18 -7.22 7.55
N LEU A 122 0.44 -6.32 8.31
CA LEU A 122 1.48 -5.43 7.79
C LEU A 122 2.73 -6.20 7.37
N ALA A 123 3.18 -7.16 8.18
CA ALA A 123 4.30 -8.04 7.83
C ALA A 123 4.01 -8.80 6.53
N ARG A 124 2.82 -9.39 6.41
CA ARG A 124 2.41 -10.11 5.20
C ARG A 124 2.35 -9.22 3.97
N ASN A 125 1.79 -8.02 4.09
CA ASN A 125 1.74 -7.03 3.01
C ASN A 125 3.15 -6.66 2.55
N ARG A 126 4.07 -6.43 3.50
CA ARG A 126 5.48 -6.13 3.21
C ARG A 126 6.18 -7.28 2.49
N GLU A 127 6.04 -8.52 2.98
CA GLU A 127 6.61 -9.71 2.33
C GLU A 127 6.19 -9.83 0.87
N ILE A 128 4.89 -9.64 0.58
CA ILE A 128 4.36 -9.73 -0.78
C ILE A 128 4.97 -8.64 -1.67
N SER A 129 5.04 -7.39 -1.19
CA SER A 129 5.57 -6.27 -1.96
C SER A 129 7.08 -6.42 -2.22
N ILE A 130 7.84 -6.89 -1.22
CA ILE A 130 9.26 -7.18 -1.36
C ILE A 130 9.49 -8.30 -2.37
N ALA A 131 8.71 -9.38 -2.31
CA ALA A 131 8.82 -10.50 -3.25
C ALA A 131 8.58 -10.08 -4.70
N ASP A 132 7.70 -9.12 -4.96
CA ASP A 132 7.49 -8.57 -6.30
C ASP A 132 8.74 -7.82 -6.79
N THR A 133 9.38 -7.01 -5.94
CA THR A 133 10.62 -6.28 -6.27
C THR A 133 11.80 -7.23 -6.49
N ILE A 134 11.94 -8.28 -5.66
CA ILE A 134 12.99 -9.29 -5.78
C ILE A 134 12.99 -9.95 -7.15
N ARG A 135 11.81 -10.21 -7.75
CA ARG A 135 11.74 -10.80 -9.10
C ARG A 135 12.43 -9.94 -10.14
N HIS A 136 12.15 -8.63 -10.14
CA HIS A 136 12.78 -7.70 -11.09
C HIS A 136 14.29 -7.55 -10.85
N LEU A 137 14.71 -7.55 -9.57
CA LEU A 137 16.14 -7.50 -9.22
C LEU A 137 16.88 -8.74 -9.70
N LYS A 138 16.32 -9.94 -9.49
CA LYS A 138 16.90 -11.20 -9.96
C LYS A 138 17.06 -11.23 -11.47
N ASP A 139 16.04 -10.79 -12.22
CA ASP A 139 16.12 -10.71 -13.67
C ASP A 139 17.29 -9.81 -14.09
N GLY A 140 17.39 -8.59 -13.51
CA GLY A 140 18.45 -7.64 -13.84
C GLY A 140 19.85 -8.09 -13.43
N ILE A 141 20.00 -8.81 -12.31
CA ILE A 141 21.30 -9.40 -11.90
C ILE A 141 21.72 -10.47 -12.91
N VAL A 142 20.80 -11.36 -13.32
CA VAL A 142 21.09 -12.41 -14.32
C VAL A 142 21.45 -11.81 -15.68
N GLU A 143 20.81 -10.73 -16.10
CA GLU A 143 21.09 -10.03 -17.35
C GLU A 143 22.34 -9.13 -17.28
N GLY A 144 22.89 -8.89 -16.09
CA GLY A 144 24.03 -8.00 -15.85
C GLY A 144 23.69 -6.50 -15.93
N SER A 145 22.41 -6.13 -15.97
CA SER A 145 21.95 -4.73 -15.93
C SER A 145 21.89 -4.16 -14.52
N ILE A 146 21.88 -5.03 -13.52
CA ILE A 146 21.98 -4.71 -12.08
C ILE A 146 23.23 -5.38 -11.52
N ARG A 147 23.96 -4.65 -10.67
CA ARG A 147 25.18 -5.17 -9.99
C ARG A 147 24.88 -6.45 -9.21
N ASP A 148 25.87 -7.30 -9.10
CA ASP A 148 25.79 -8.47 -8.22
C ASP A 148 25.55 -8.07 -6.77
N GLY A 149 24.72 -8.84 -6.08
CA GLY A 149 24.35 -8.59 -4.70
C GLY A 149 23.16 -9.43 -4.25
N ASP A 150 22.85 -9.36 -2.95
CA ASP A 150 21.67 -10.01 -2.39
C ASP A 150 20.38 -9.26 -2.82
N PRO A 151 19.53 -9.87 -3.64
CA PRO A 151 18.32 -9.23 -4.13
C PRO A 151 17.31 -8.92 -3.00
N GLU A 152 17.35 -9.65 -1.87
CA GLU A 152 16.50 -9.35 -0.73
C GLU A 152 16.96 -8.07 -0.02
N MET A 153 18.26 -7.90 0.21
CA MET A 153 18.82 -6.67 0.80
C MET A 153 18.56 -5.46 -0.11
N LEU A 154 18.73 -5.61 -1.43
CA LEU A 154 18.45 -4.54 -2.39
C LEU A 154 16.97 -4.14 -2.38
N ALA A 155 16.06 -5.13 -2.36
CA ALA A 155 14.62 -4.87 -2.27
C ALA A 155 14.25 -4.14 -0.97
N GLN A 156 14.79 -4.57 0.17
CA GLN A 156 14.57 -3.91 1.47
C GLN A 156 15.05 -2.45 1.44
N ALA A 157 16.21 -2.17 0.83
CA ALA A 157 16.73 -0.82 0.69
C ALA A 157 15.82 0.07 -0.16
N ILE A 158 15.36 -0.42 -1.32
CA ILE A 158 14.41 0.29 -2.19
C ILE A 158 13.13 0.61 -1.43
N HIS A 159 12.53 -0.38 -0.75
CA HIS A 159 11.31 -0.17 0.03
C HIS A 159 11.52 0.82 1.17
N GLY A 160 12.68 0.80 1.84
CA GLY A 160 13.03 1.76 2.89
C GLY A 160 13.11 3.19 2.37
N VAL A 161 13.78 3.40 1.24
CA VAL A 161 13.88 4.72 0.58
C VAL A 161 12.50 5.24 0.19
N VAL A 162 11.69 4.43 -0.49
CA VAL A 162 10.33 4.82 -0.91
C VAL A 162 9.46 5.16 0.30
N ALA A 163 9.47 4.33 1.35
CA ALA A 163 8.67 4.57 2.55
C ALA A 163 9.06 5.86 3.26
N GLU A 164 10.37 6.11 3.44
CA GLU A 164 10.84 7.30 4.14
C GLU A 164 10.59 8.58 3.33
N LEU A 165 10.83 8.56 2.01
CA LEU A 165 10.53 9.71 1.16
C LEU A 165 9.02 9.99 1.07
N THR A 166 8.18 8.96 1.06
CA THR A 166 6.73 9.11 1.16
C THR A 166 6.36 9.84 2.45
N ARG A 167 6.84 9.37 3.60
CA ARG A 167 6.56 9.98 4.89
C ARG A 167 7.03 11.43 4.96
N ALA A 168 8.32 11.65 4.73
CA ALA A 168 8.96 12.93 5.01
C ALA A 168 8.62 14.02 3.99
N TYR A 169 8.39 13.65 2.74
CA TYR A 169 8.22 14.62 1.66
C TYR A 169 6.82 14.67 1.09
N LEU A 170 6.16 13.53 0.84
CA LEU A 170 4.79 13.57 0.31
C LEU A 170 3.76 13.86 1.39
N VAL A 171 3.90 13.27 2.60
CA VAL A 171 2.90 13.41 3.66
C VAL A 171 3.15 14.60 4.54
N GLU A 172 4.37 14.77 5.07
CA GLU A 172 4.67 15.82 6.05
C GLU A 172 4.92 17.20 5.41
N ARG A 173 5.55 17.25 4.21
CA ARG A 173 5.96 18.51 3.57
C ARG A 173 5.12 18.89 2.36
N ASP A 174 4.27 18.00 1.88
CA ASP A 174 3.42 18.23 0.70
C ASP A 174 4.21 18.59 -0.57
N GLU A 175 5.39 17.99 -0.74
CA GLU A 175 6.22 18.21 -1.92
C GLU A 175 5.59 17.58 -3.18
N PRO A 176 5.84 18.14 -4.37
CA PRO A 176 5.34 17.60 -5.62
C PRO A 176 5.80 16.16 -5.83
N VAL A 177 4.85 15.25 -6.13
CA VAL A 177 5.15 13.82 -6.29
C VAL A 177 6.22 13.54 -7.34
N ALA A 178 6.26 14.31 -8.43
CA ALA A 178 7.27 14.17 -9.48
C ALA A 178 8.69 14.40 -8.94
N THR A 179 8.88 15.45 -8.12
CA THR A 179 10.18 15.76 -7.50
C THR A 179 10.65 14.63 -6.59
N VAL A 180 9.74 14.12 -5.74
CA VAL A 180 10.05 13.02 -4.82
C VAL A 180 10.34 11.73 -5.59
N ALA A 181 9.58 11.45 -6.65
CA ALA A 181 9.79 10.28 -7.50
C ALA A 181 11.14 10.33 -8.24
N ASP A 182 11.51 11.49 -8.79
CA ASP A 182 12.80 11.65 -9.48
C ASP A 182 13.97 11.42 -8.52
N LEU A 183 13.88 11.95 -7.29
CA LEU A 183 14.90 11.72 -6.26
C LEU A 183 14.99 10.24 -5.86
N ALA A 184 13.84 9.60 -5.59
CA ALA A 184 13.78 8.19 -5.20
C ALA A 184 14.38 7.29 -6.28
N VAL A 185 13.97 7.50 -7.53
CA VAL A 185 14.47 6.77 -8.70
C VAL A 185 15.96 6.97 -8.87
N ALA A 186 16.44 8.21 -8.90
CA ALA A 186 17.86 8.51 -9.07
C ALA A 186 18.71 7.83 -7.99
N PHE A 187 18.31 7.95 -6.72
CA PHE A 187 19.03 7.34 -5.60
C PHE A 187 19.04 5.81 -5.68
N CYS A 188 17.88 5.18 -5.91
CA CYS A 188 17.78 3.72 -5.98
C CYS A 188 18.53 3.16 -7.20
N LEU A 189 18.36 3.75 -8.39
CA LEU A 189 19.00 3.23 -9.60
C LEU A 189 20.51 3.45 -9.61
N GLN A 190 21.04 4.53 -9.02
CA GLN A 190 22.48 4.70 -8.84
C GLN A 190 23.05 3.62 -7.92
N GLY A 191 22.34 3.24 -6.86
CA GLY A 191 22.76 2.15 -5.97
C GLY A 191 22.70 0.75 -6.60
N LEU A 192 21.96 0.58 -7.69
CA LEU A 192 21.81 -0.69 -8.42
C LEU A 192 22.81 -0.85 -9.56
N ARG A 193 23.39 0.24 -10.05
CA ARG A 193 24.42 0.19 -11.11
C ARG A 193 25.77 -0.14 -10.49
N GLY A 194 26.52 -0.99 -11.15
CA GLY A 194 27.90 -1.31 -10.81
C GLY A 194 28.87 -0.24 -11.31
#